data_f0f3f41d58046594a8557c834284bd5f
#
_entry.id   f0f3f41d58046594a8557c834284bd5f
#
_cell.length_a   1.000
_cell.length_b   1.000
_cell.length_c   1.000
_cell.angle_alpha   90.00
_cell.angle_beta   90.00
_cell.angle_gamma   90.00
#
_symmetry.space_group_name_H-M   'P 1'
#
loop_
_entity.id
_entity.type
_entity.pdbx_description
1 polymer ?
#
loop_
_entity_poly.entity_id
_entity_poly.type
_entity_poly.pdbx_seq_one_letter_code
_entity_poly.pdbx_strand_id
1 'polypeptide(L)'
;LKESYFLLIDSGVSKKEILVILISSVVTVFFEILGIGIFIPIIDIIINDHKKIDFIGLTIDLENINQSTLYFSLSFFVIVVIGIKSIIWVFYSYLILKFWCSVNEKITLKVYENVLNMKYSEFTKESNSSHSNIVILEILKLTELISSLITYVVEIFILFTLFIILFIYDFFSSIITFCLLLLSISIVYFFFRKRIILWGRERQIFQDKLQNDVKGGLMSYLSLLI
;
A
#
# COMPACT_ATOMS: atom_id res chain seq x y z
N LEU A 1 -14.54 -6.90 -0.20
CA LEU A 1 -13.57 -7.70 -0.95
C LEU A 1 -14.22 -8.46 -2.13
N LYS A 2 -15.34 -9.19 -1.92
CA LYS A 2 -16.00 -9.97 -2.97
C LYS A 2 -16.64 -9.07 -4.04
N GLU A 3 -17.28 -8.00 -3.62
CA GLU A 3 -17.88 -6.99 -4.51
C GLU A 3 -16.81 -6.18 -5.25
N SER A 4 -15.74 -5.80 -4.58
CA SER A 4 -14.61 -5.08 -5.20
C SER A 4 -13.90 -5.94 -6.26
N TYR A 5 -13.75 -7.24 -6.01
CA TYR A 5 -13.19 -8.19 -6.99
C TYR A 5 -14.10 -8.38 -8.21
N PHE A 6 -15.42 -8.43 -7.99
CA PHE A 6 -16.40 -8.54 -9.07
C PHE A 6 -16.39 -7.28 -9.95
N LEU A 7 -16.32 -6.10 -9.34
CA LEU A 7 -16.18 -4.83 -10.06
C LEU A 7 -14.89 -4.74 -10.89
N LEU A 8 -13.76 -5.25 -10.38
CA LEU A 8 -12.50 -5.31 -11.12
C LEU A 8 -12.57 -6.21 -12.36
N ILE A 9 -13.20 -7.37 -12.25
CA ILE A 9 -13.37 -8.28 -13.41
C ILE A 9 -14.33 -7.69 -14.43
N ASP A 10 -15.42 -7.10 -13.98
CA ASP A 10 -16.43 -6.50 -14.84
C ASP A 10 -15.91 -5.21 -15.54
N SER A 11 -14.94 -4.53 -14.95
CA SER A 11 -14.25 -3.37 -15.56
C SER A 11 -13.25 -3.72 -16.66
N GLY A 12 -13.05 -5.01 -16.99
CA GLY A 12 -12.13 -5.45 -18.05
C GLY A 12 -10.66 -5.46 -17.64
N VAL A 13 -10.37 -5.43 -16.33
CA VAL A 13 -8.99 -5.60 -15.82
C VAL A 13 -8.50 -7.01 -16.14
N SER A 14 -7.33 -7.11 -16.77
CA SER A 14 -6.76 -8.40 -17.15
C SER A 14 -6.32 -9.20 -15.92
N LYS A 15 -6.70 -10.49 -15.89
CA LYS A 15 -6.19 -11.41 -14.86
C LYS A 15 -4.66 -11.46 -14.81
N LYS A 16 -4.00 -11.21 -15.95
CA LYS A 16 -2.52 -11.13 -16.03
C LYS A 16 -1.97 -9.95 -15.25
N GLU A 17 -2.62 -8.78 -15.28
CA GLU A 17 -2.20 -7.59 -14.53
C GLU A 17 -2.28 -7.86 -13.02
N ILE A 18 -3.37 -8.49 -12.57
CA ILE A 18 -3.53 -8.87 -11.16
C ILE A 18 -2.46 -9.88 -10.74
N LEU A 19 -2.19 -10.88 -11.58
CA LEU A 19 -1.19 -11.91 -11.30
C LEU A 19 0.23 -11.33 -11.21
N VAL A 20 0.58 -10.40 -12.09
CA VAL A 20 1.88 -9.70 -12.05
C VAL A 20 2.06 -8.96 -10.73
N ILE A 21 1.02 -8.27 -10.23
CA ILE A 21 1.08 -7.58 -8.95
C ILE A 21 1.22 -8.58 -7.80
N LEU A 22 0.47 -9.67 -7.81
CA LEU A 22 0.58 -10.68 -6.76
C LEU A 22 1.98 -11.32 -6.72
N ILE A 23 2.56 -11.65 -7.87
CA ILE A 23 3.92 -12.18 -7.92
C ILE A 23 4.93 -11.13 -7.44
N SER A 24 4.83 -9.89 -7.92
CA SER A 24 5.74 -8.83 -7.50
C SER A 24 5.61 -8.52 -6.01
N SER A 25 4.41 -8.60 -5.43
CA SER A 25 4.22 -8.43 -3.99
C SER A 25 4.91 -9.53 -3.17
N VAL A 26 4.80 -10.80 -3.60
CA VAL A 26 5.49 -11.91 -2.95
C VAL A 26 7.02 -11.74 -2.99
N VAL A 27 7.54 -11.30 -4.14
CA VAL A 27 8.98 -11.00 -4.27
C VAL A 27 9.39 -9.87 -3.33
N THR A 28 8.60 -8.80 -3.25
CA THR A 28 8.88 -7.68 -2.34
C THR A 28 8.87 -8.12 -0.88
N VAL A 29 7.87 -8.91 -0.47
CA VAL A 29 7.81 -9.49 0.89
C VAL A 29 9.05 -10.31 1.20
N PHE A 30 9.50 -11.15 0.26
CA PHE A 30 10.70 -11.96 0.44
C PHE A 30 11.95 -11.10 0.68
N PHE A 31 12.15 -10.04 -0.10
CA PHE A 31 13.29 -9.12 0.10
C PHE A 31 13.14 -8.25 1.35
N GLU A 32 11.90 -7.93 1.77
CA GLU A 32 11.63 -7.25 3.05
C GLU A 32 12.12 -8.09 4.22
N ILE A 33 11.78 -9.37 4.22
CA ILE A 33 12.19 -10.33 5.24
C ILE A 33 13.71 -10.53 5.25
N LEU A 34 14.32 -10.68 4.08
CA LEU A 34 15.78 -10.78 3.97
C LEU A 34 16.47 -9.53 4.52
N GLY A 35 15.94 -8.33 4.20
CA GLY A 35 16.51 -7.08 4.70
C GLY A 35 16.46 -6.95 6.22
N ILE A 36 15.41 -7.44 6.87
CA ILE A 36 15.29 -7.43 8.34
C ILE A 36 16.09 -8.61 8.94
N GLY A 37 16.00 -9.79 8.32
CA GLY A 37 16.65 -11.00 8.80
C GLY A 37 18.18 -10.92 8.89
N ILE A 38 18.79 -10.09 8.04
CA ILE A 38 20.24 -9.84 8.08
C ILE A 38 20.71 -9.16 9.36
N PHE A 39 19.86 -8.38 10.01
CA PHE A 39 20.22 -7.71 11.27
C PHE A 39 20.41 -8.71 12.42
N ILE A 40 19.73 -9.86 12.41
CA ILE A 40 19.82 -10.86 13.48
C ILE A 40 21.26 -11.37 13.65
N PRO A 41 21.92 -11.93 12.64
CA PRO A 41 23.30 -12.43 12.79
C PRO A 41 24.31 -11.30 13.07
N ILE A 42 24.06 -10.09 12.57
CA ILE A 42 24.94 -8.95 12.81
C ILE A 42 24.88 -8.51 14.28
N ILE A 43 23.69 -8.44 14.85
CA ILE A 43 23.49 -8.12 16.26
C ILE A 43 24.14 -9.19 17.14
N ASP A 44 24.01 -10.46 16.77
CA ASP A 44 24.61 -11.57 17.50
C ASP A 44 26.14 -11.48 17.52
N ILE A 45 26.78 -11.15 16.40
CA ILE A 45 28.22 -10.92 16.33
C ILE A 45 28.67 -9.74 17.21
N ILE A 46 27.89 -8.64 17.21
CA ILE A 46 28.26 -7.43 17.94
C ILE A 46 28.08 -7.62 19.45
N ILE A 47 27.02 -8.30 19.89
CA ILE A 47 26.72 -8.46 21.31
C ILE A 47 27.50 -9.59 21.96
N ASN A 48 27.60 -10.73 21.27
CA ASN A 48 28.14 -11.96 21.85
C ASN A 48 29.58 -12.23 21.48
N ASP A 49 30.23 -11.37 20.66
CA ASP A 49 31.60 -11.53 20.14
C ASP A 49 31.80 -12.89 19.46
N HIS A 50 30.70 -13.53 19.03
CA HIS A 50 30.74 -14.81 18.37
C HIS A 50 31.31 -14.64 16.96
N LYS A 51 32.53 -15.21 16.76
CA LYS A 51 33.19 -15.24 15.45
C LYS A 51 32.63 -16.33 14.52
N LYS A 52 31.49 -16.92 14.85
CA LYS A 52 30.80 -17.94 14.05
C LYS A 52 29.41 -17.47 13.75
N ILE A 53 29.07 -17.39 12.48
CA ILE A 53 27.73 -17.06 12.02
C ILE A 53 27.04 -18.35 11.62
N ASP A 54 25.99 -18.74 12.34
CA ASP A 54 25.07 -19.79 11.92
C ASP A 54 23.85 -19.15 11.22
N PHE A 55 23.94 -19.00 9.91
CA PHE A 55 22.84 -18.50 9.12
C PHE A 55 22.26 -19.60 8.24
N ILE A 56 21.06 -20.09 8.55
CA ILE A 56 20.32 -21.11 7.78
C ILE A 56 21.17 -22.37 7.50
N GLY A 57 21.98 -22.83 8.49
CA GLY A 57 22.80 -24.04 8.34
C GLY A 57 24.14 -23.83 7.63
N LEU A 58 24.53 -22.59 7.33
CA LEU A 58 25.83 -22.20 6.86
C LEU A 58 26.64 -21.62 8.04
N THR A 59 27.61 -22.40 8.55
CA THR A 59 28.55 -21.93 9.56
C THR A 59 29.72 -21.24 8.85
N ILE A 60 29.86 -19.95 9.03
CA ILE A 60 30.99 -19.17 8.52
C ILE A 60 31.92 -18.89 9.70
N ASP A 61 33.13 -19.49 9.69
CA ASP A 61 34.14 -19.22 10.68
C ASP A 61 34.92 -17.94 10.34
N LEU A 62 34.78 -16.94 11.22
CA LEU A 62 35.39 -15.61 11.05
C LEU A 62 36.63 -15.42 11.99
N GLU A 63 37.13 -16.48 12.60
CA GLU A 63 38.20 -16.43 13.61
C GLU A 63 39.49 -15.77 13.12
N ASN A 64 39.77 -15.83 11.81
CA ASN A 64 41.03 -15.33 11.22
C ASN A 64 40.92 -13.88 10.69
N ILE A 65 39.79 -13.19 10.87
CA ILE A 65 39.59 -11.86 10.33
C ILE A 65 39.75 -10.80 11.44
N ASN A 66 40.51 -9.74 11.14
CA ASN A 66 40.64 -8.59 12.03
C ASN A 66 39.27 -8.00 12.32
N GLN A 67 38.95 -7.65 13.57
CA GLN A 67 37.67 -7.12 13.98
C GLN A 67 37.23 -5.87 13.17
N SER A 68 38.16 -4.96 12.89
CA SER A 68 37.89 -3.78 12.08
C SER A 68 37.50 -4.12 10.66
N THR A 69 38.14 -5.08 10.02
CA THR A 69 37.81 -5.55 8.65
C THR A 69 36.48 -6.28 8.63
N LEU A 70 36.16 -7.02 9.68
CA LEU A 70 34.90 -7.75 9.83
C LEU A 70 33.72 -6.77 9.94
N TYR A 71 33.81 -5.77 10.81
CA TYR A 71 32.75 -4.77 10.92
C TYR A 71 32.56 -3.95 9.65
N PHE A 72 33.63 -3.62 8.96
CA PHE A 72 33.56 -2.92 7.68
C PHE A 72 32.86 -3.76 6.60
N SER A 73 33.24 -5.04 6.48
CA SER A 73 32.64 -5.97 5.50
C SER A 73 31.16 -6.23 5.79
N LEU A 74 30.77 -6.39 7.06
CA LEU A 74 29.38 -6.55 7.47
C LEU A 74 28.55 -5.30 7.16
N SER A 75 29.09 -4.12 7.49
CA SER A 75 28.41 -2.85 7.19
C SER A 75 28.22 -2.66 5.69
N PHE A 76 29.24 -2.96 4.88
CA PHE A 76 29.15 -2.89 3.43
C PHE A 76 28.11 -3.86 2.87
N PHE A 77 28.06 -5.08 3.38
CA PHE A 77 27.09 -6.10 2.99
C PHE A 77 25.64 -5.64 3.29
N VAL A 78 25.40 -5.07 4.47
CA VAL A 78 24.10 -4.48 4.85
C VAL A 78 23.68 -3.40 3.86
N ILE A 79 24.58 -2.47 3.53
CA ILE A 79 24.30 -1.38 2.60
C ILE A 79 23.90 -1.93 1.22
N VAL A 80 24.62 -2.94 0.73
CA VAL A 80 24.31 -3.58 -0.56
C VAL A 80 22.92 -4.23 -0.54
N VAL A 81 22.60 -4.98 0.52
CA VAL A 81 21.29 -5.67 0.62
C VAL A 81 20.14 -4.67 0.74
N ILE A 82 20.30 -3.62 1.56
CA ILE A 82 19.30 -2.55 1.67
C ILE A 82 19.15 -1.82 0.33
N GLY A 83 20.24 -1.61 -0.40
CA GLY A 83 20.23 -1.02 -1.74
C GLY A 83 19.42 -1.86 -2.73
N ILE A 84 19.68 -3.17 -2.79
CA ILE A 84 18.93 -4.10 -3.64
C ILE A 84 17.44 -4.12 -3.26
N LYS A 85 17.13 -4.22 -1.96
CA LYS A 85 15.77 -4.15 -1.43
C LYS A 85 15.06 -2.87 -1.89
N SER A 86 15.71 -1.73 -1.79
CA SER A 86 15.15 -0.43 -2.16
C SER A 86 14.84 -0.35 -3.66
N ILE A 87 15.70 -0.90 -4.51
CA ILE A 87 15.48 -0.96 -5.96
C ILE A 87 14.24 -1.82 -6.27
N ILE A 88 14.12 -2.98 -5.63
CA ILE A 88 12.96 -3.88 -5.81
C ILE A 88 11.69 -3.20 -5.35
N TRP A 89 11.71 -2.49 -4.22
CA TRP A 89 10.56 -1.74 -3.70
C TRP A 89 10.12 -0.63 -4.66
N VAL A 90 11.06 0.12 -5.25
CA VAL A 90 10.77 1.13 -6.27
C VAL A 90 10.13 0.50 -7.51
N PHE A 91 10.68 -0.63 -7.97
CA PHE A 91 10.10 -1.36 -9.11
C PHE A 91 8.67 -1.85 -8.82
N TYR A 92 8.44 -2.39 -7.63
CA TYR A 92 7.10 -2.80 -7.18
C TYR A 92 6.13 -1.62 -7.13
N SER A 93 6.55 -0.48 -6.58
CA SER A 93 5.75 0.75 -6.53
C SER A 93 5.40 1.26 -7.94
N TYR A 94 6.32 1.16 -8.88
CA TYR A 94 6.04 1.47 -10.30
C TYR A 94 4.99 0.55 -10.89
N LEU A 95 5.05 -0.75 -10.62
CA LEU A 95 4.04 -1.72 -11.11
C LEU A 95 2.65 -1.44 -10.52
N ILE A 96 2.55 -1.13 -9.24
CA ILE A 96 1.29 -0.74 -8.60
C ILE A 96 0.73 0.54 -9.24
N LEU A 97 1.56 1.56 -9.42
CA LEU A 97 1.14 2.82 -10.02
C LEU A 97 0.63 2.62 -11.46
N LYS A 98 1.34 1.83 -12.26
CA LYS A 98 0.93 1.48 -13.62
C LYS A 98 -0.41 0.75 -13.64
N PHE A 99 -0.60 -0.20 -12.72
CA PHE A 99 -1.87 -0.91 -12.57
C PHE A 99 -3.00 0.04 -12.17
N TRP A 100 -2.75 0.92 -11.20
CA TRP A 100 -3.72 1.93 -10.78
C TRP A 100 -4.17 2.81 -11.95
N CYS A 101 -3.23 3.31 -12.76
CA CYS A 101 -3.55 4.09 -13.95
C CYS A 101 -4.40 3.28 -14.95
N SER A 102 -4.05 2.02 -15.22
CA SER A 102 -4.80 1.15 -16.12
C SER A 102 -6.23 0.87 -15.62
N VAL A 103 -6.39 0.61 -14.33
CA VAL A 103 -7.71 0.40 -13.72
C VAL A 103 -8.56 1.66 -13.77
N ASN A 104 -7.95 2.81 -13.44
CA ASN A 104 -8.64 4.10 -13.49
C ASN A 104 -9.14 4.42 -14.90
N GLU A 105 -8.30 4.26 -15.92
CA GLU A 105 -8.67 4.48 -17.32
C GLU A 105 -9.83 3.59 -17.74
N LYS A 106 -9.76 2.29 -17.50
CA LYS A 106 -10.79 1.32 -17.89
C LYS A 106 -12.13 1.59 -17.21
N ILE A 107 -12.12 1.88 -15.91
CA ILE A 107 -13.35 2.19 -15.17
C ILE A 107 -13.93 3.52 -15.65
N THR A 108 -13.11 4.54 -15.87
CA THR A 108 -13.56 5.85 -16.36
C THR A 108 -14.21 5.73 -17.72
N LEU A 109 -13.59 5.01 -18.66
CA LEU A 109 -14.17 4.80 -19.99
C LEU A 109 -15.51 4.07 -19.90
N LYS A 110 -15.61 3.01 -19.12
CA LYS A 110 -16.86 2.25 -18.98
C LYS A 110 -17.98 3.07 -18.37
N VAL A 111 -17.69 3.87 -17.33
CA VAL A 111 -18.69 4.74 -16.71
C VAL A 111 -19.09 5.86 -17.68
N TYR A 112 -18.14 6.43 -18.40
CA TYR A 112 -18.40 7.45 -19.42
C TYR A 112 -19.32 6.91 -20.54
N GLU A 113 -19.03 5.72 -21.07
CA GLU A 113 -19.89 5.05 -22.05
C GLU A 113 -21.30 4.80 -21.50
N ASN A 114 -21.43 4.38 -20.25
CA ASN A 114 -22.72 4.18 -19.61
C ASN A 114 -23.51 5.49 -19.49
N VAL A 115 -22.85 6.59 -19.12
CA VAL A 115 -23.49 7.92 -19.06
C VAL A 115 -23.97 8.39 -20.43
N LEU A 116 -23.18 8.17 -21.50
CA LEU A 116 -23.56 8.51 -22.87
C LEU A 116 -24.74 7.68 -23.38
N ASN A 117 -24.87 6.44 -22.94
CA ASN A 117 -25.94 5.53 -23.34
C ASN A 117 -27.22 5.66 -22.46
N MET A 118 -27.22 6.54 -21.47
CA MET A 118 -28.39 6.79 -20.65
C MET A 118 -29.52 7.41 -21.48
N LYS A 119 -30.77 7.06 -21.15
CA LYS A 119 -31.93 7.69 -21.75
C LYS A 119 -32.00 9.17 -21.38
N TYR A 120 -32.37 10.02 -22.33
CA TYR A 120 -32.49 11.48 -22.11
C TYR A 120 -33.33 11.83 -20.88
N SER A 121 -34.41 11.09 -20.62
CA SER A 121 -35.27 11.28 -19.45
C SER A 121 -34.60 10.97 -18.10
N GLU A 122 -33.56 10.12 -18.09
CA GLU A 122 -32.76 9.80 -16.92
C GLU A 122 -31.62 10.80 -16.76
N PHE A 123 -30.99 11.17 -17.87
CA PHE A 123 -29.90 12.15 -17.91
C PHE A 123 -30.35 13.53 -17.40
N THR A 124 -31.59 13.98 -17.75
CA THR A 124 -32.13 15.28 -17.34
C THR A 124 -32.63 15.33 -15.90
N LYS A 125 -32.83 14.19 -15.22
CA LYS A 125 -33.20 14.15 -13.80
C LYS A 125 -32.07 14.61 -12.87
N GLU A 126 -30.85 14.38 -13.28
CA GLU A 126 -29.65 14.80 -12.54
C GLU A 126 -29.00 16.00 -13.24
N SER A 127 -28.32 16.84 -12.47
CA SER A 127 -27.60 17.98 -13.06
C SER A 127 -26.38 17.50 -13.83
N ASN A 128 -26.02 18.16 -14.93
CA ASN A 128 -24.80 17.89 -15.69
C ASN A 128 -23.55 17.88 -14.80
N SER A 129 -23.57 18.64 -13.71
CA SER A 129 -22.50 18.68 -12.73
C SER A 129 -22.41 17.40 -11.90
N SER A 130 -23.53 16.71 -11.64
CA SER A 130 -23.54 15.43 -10.93
C SER A 130 -22.88 14.34 -11.77
N HIS A 131 -23.24 14.22 -13.04
CA HIS A 131 -22.63 13.24 -13.96
C HIS A 131 -21.11 13.45 -14.13
N SER A 132 -20.67 14.70 -14.28
CA SER A 132 -19.25 15.03 -14.37
C SER A 132 -18.49 14.68 -13.07
N ASN A 133 -19.09 14.91 -11.90
CA ASN A 133 -18.49 14.55 -10.62
C ASN A 133 -18.35 13.04 -10.46
N ILE A 134 -19.36 12.26 -10.86
CA ILE A 134 -19.29 10.80 -10.81
C ILE A 134 -18.15 10.30 -11.68
N VAL A 135 -18.04 10.76 -12.92
CA VAL A 135 -17.03 10.28 -13.88
C VAL A 135 -15.61 10.68 -13.45
N ILE A 136 -15.40 11.85 -12.86
CA ILE A 136 -14.05 12.33 -12.57
C ILE A 136 -13.64 12.01 -11.13
N LEU A 137 -14.48 12.31 -10.14
CA LEU A 137 -14.07 12.30 -8.74
C LEU A 137 -14.39 10.99 -8.01
N GLU A 138 -15.57 10.43 -8.24
CA GLU A 138 -15.96 9.20 -7.54
C GLU A 138 -15.16 8.00 -8.03
N ILE A 139 -14.83 7.98 -9.33
CA ILE A 139 -13.97 6.92 -9.89
C ILE A 139 -12.55 7.02 -9.35
N LEU A 140 -11.98 8.23 -9.24
CA LEU A 140 -10.66 8.42 -8.63
C LEU A 140 -10.62 7.90 -7.19
N LYS A 141 -11.64 8.22 -6.39
CA LYS A 141 -11.73 7.73 -5.00
C LYS A 141 -11.85 6.20 -4.95
N LEU A 142 -12.64 5.61 -5.84
CA LEU A 142 -12.83 4.16 -5.91
C LEU A 142 -11.53 3.44 -6.29
N THR A 143 -10.81 3.94 -7.29
CA THR A 143 -9.53 3.35 -7.72
C THR A 143 -8.44 3.54 -6.68
N GLU A 144 -8.40 4.67 -5.97
CA GLU A 144 -7.52 4.91 -4.83
C GLU A 144 -7.79 3.91 -3.69
N LEU A 145 -9.07 3.65 -3.39
CA LEU A 145 -9.47 2.66 -2.39
C LEU A 145 -9.02 1.24 -2.78
N ILE A 146 -9.19 0.85 -4.04
CA ILE A 146 -8.74 -0.46 -4.55
C ILE A 146 -7.22 -0.60 -4.41
N SER A 147 -6.46 0.41 -4.82
CA SER A 147 -5.00 0.43 -4.68
C SER A 147 -4.56 0.31 -3.23
N SER A 148 -5.19 1.06 -2.34
CA SER A 148 -4.92 1.00 -0.89
C SER A 148 -5.19 -0.40 -0.32
N LEU A 149 -6.29 -1.05 -0.73
CA LEU A 149 -6.61 -2.41 -0.26
C LEU A 149 -5.54 -3.42 -0.69
N ILE A 150 -4.99 -3.31 -1.91
CA ILE A 150 -3.91 -4.17 -2.37
C ILE A 150 -2.67 -3.97 -1.50
N THR A 151 -2.30 -2.72 -1.25
CA THR A 151 -1.15 -2.38 -0.38
C THR A 151 -1.34 -2.94 1.03
N TYR A 152 -2.52 -2.77 1.64
CA TYR A 152 -2.83 -3.34 2.96
C TYR A 152 -2.69 -4.86 3.01
N VAL A 153 -3.13 -5.57 1.98
CA VAL A 153 -2.98 -7.03 1.92
C VAL A 153 -1.50 -7.40 1.96
N VAL A 154 -0.65 -6.71 1.19
CA VAL A 154 0.80 -6.95 1.18
C VAL A 154 1.42 -6.66 2.54
N GLU A 155 1.08 -5.55 3.18
CA GLU A 155 1.57 -5.19 4.51
C GLU A 155 1.17 -6.21 5.58
N ILE A 156 -0.05 -6.74 5.53
CA ILE A 156 -0.50 -7.81 6.42
C ILE A 156 0.33 -9.08 6.21
N PHE A 157 0.65 -9.43 4.96
CA PHE A 157 1.53 -10.57 4.66
C PHE A 157 2.93 -10.37 5.24
N ILE A 158 3.51 -9.18 5.10
CA ILE A 158 4.82 -8.84 5.67
C ILE A 158 4.77 -9.00 7.19
N LEU A 159 3.79 -8.40 7.85
CA LEU A 159 3.59 -8.49 9.30
C LEU A 159 3.46 -9.92 9.78
N PHE A 160 2.63 -10.72 9.11
CA PHE A 160 2.41 -12.12 9.47
C PHE A 160 3.68 -12.96 9.32
N THR A 161 4.45 -12.73 8.27
CA THR A 161 5.70 -13.47 8.03
C THR A 161 6.76 -13.08 9.05
N LEU A 162 6.91 -11.79 9.36
CA LEU A 162 7.80 -11.34 10.43
C LEU A 162 7.43 -11.94 11.77
N PHE A 163 6.13 -12.03 12.08
CA PHE A 163 5.65 -12.66 13.30
C PHE A 163 6.03 -14.15 13.37
N ILE A 164 5.90 -14.90 12.25
CA ILE A 164 6.31 -16.30 12.20
C ILE A 164 7.80 -16.45 12.48
N ILE A 165 8.64 -15.60 11.88
CA ILE A 165 10.09 -15.64 12.08
C ILE A 165 10.44 -15.38 13.55
N LEU A 166 9.86 -14.34 14.14
CA LEU A 166 10.07 -14.02 15.56
C LEU A 166 9.58 -15.15 16.46
N PHE A 167 8.46 -15.79 16.12
CA PHE A 167 7.89 -16.89 16.88
C PHE A 167 8.79 -18.14 16.90
N ILE A 168 9.48 -18.41 15.78
CA ILE A 168 10.45 -19.52 15.68
C ILE A 168 11.73 -19.21 16.46
N TYR A 169 12.15 -17.93 16.48
CA TYR A 169 13.39 -17.50 17.14
C TYR A 169 13.23 -17.43 18.66
N ASP A 170 12.23 -16.73 19.15
CA ASP A 170 11.90 -16.61 20.57
C ASP A 170 10.39 -16.48 20.79
N PHE A 171 9.80 -17.56 21.25
CA PHE A 171 8.37 -17.67 21.50
C PHE A 171 7.85 -16.63 22.50
N PHE A 172 8.57 -16.39 23.59
CA PHE A 172 8.11 -15.53 24.68
C PHE A 172 8.12 -14.05 24.28
N SER A 173 9.21 -13.58 23.70
CA SER A 173 9.34 -12.20 23.19
C SER A 173 8.35 -11.93 22.07
N SER A 174 8.05 -12.92 21.23
CA SER A 174 7.08 -12.80 20.14
C SER A 174 5.65 -12.57 20.67
N ILE A 175 5.25 -13.29 21.70
CA ILE A 175 3.92 -13.09 22.33
C ILE A 175 3.81 -11.69 22.92
N ILE A 176 4.84 -11.22 23.63
CA ILE A 176 4.86 -9.87 24.22
C ILE A 176 4.72 -8.81 23.12
N THR A 177 5.49 -8.93 22.03
CA THR A 177 5.45 -8.01 20.89
C THR A 177 4.07 -8.02 20.24
N PHE A 178 3.46 -9.20 20.06
CA PHE A 178 2.12 -9.33 19.50
C PHE A 178 1.05 -8.69 20.38
N CYS A 179 1.10 -8.90 21.69
CA CYS A 179 0.20 -8.26 22.65
C CYS A 179 0.33 -6.73 22.62
N LEU A 180 1.54 -6.19 22.55
CA LEU A 180 1.78 -4.76 22.42
C LEU A 180 1.23 -4.20 21.11
N LEU A 181 1.39 -4.90 19.99
CA LEU A 181 0.81 -4.50 18.71
C LEU A 181 -0.71 -4.50 18.75
N LEU A 182 -1.34 -5.55 19.27
CA LEU A 182 -2.80 -5.61 19.41
C LEU A 182 -3.33 -4.50 20.32
N LEU A 183 -2.63 -4.22 21.42
CA LEU A 183 -2.98 -3.13 22.33
C LEU A 183 -2.90 -1.78 21.64
N SER A 184 -1.84 -1.52 20.88
CA SER A 184 -1.66 -0.28 20.11
C SER A 184 -2.77 -0.09 19.07
N ILE A 185 -3.09 -1.13 18.32
CA ILE A 185 -4.20 -1.12 17.32
C ILE A 185 -5.53 -0.86 18.01
N SER A 186 -5.78 -1.51 19.14
CA SER A 186 -7.02 -1.36 19.91
C SER A 186 -7.19 0.06 20.44
N ILE A 187 -6.12 0.68 20.95
CA ILE A 187 -6.12 2.06 21.40
C ILE A 187 -6.48 3.00 20.24
N VAL A 188 -5.78 2.89 19.12
CA VAL A 188 -6.03 3.73 17.94
C VAL A 188 -7.48 3.55 17.46
N TYR A 189 -7.94 2.32 17.34
CA TYR A 189 -9.30 2.04 16.90
C TYR A 189 -10.36 2.62 17.83
N PHE A 190 -10.21 2.44 19.15
CA PHE A 190 -11.20 2.90 20.14
C PHE A 190 -11.27 4.43 20.22
N PHE A 191 -10.10 5.10 20.25
CA PHE A 191 -10.05 6.56 20.38
C PHE A 191 -10.38 7.31 19.09
N PHE A 192 -9.95 6.81 17.94
CA PHE A 192 -10.01 7.56 16.68
C PHE A 192 -11.16 7.18 15.76
N ARG A 193 -11.77 5.99 15.88
CA ARG A 193 -12.84 5.52 14.99
C ARG A 193 -13.96 6.54 14.81
N LYS A 194 -14.49 7.08 15.90
CA LYS A 194 -15.60 8.06 15.84
C LYS A 194 -15.16 9.36 15.17
N ARG A 195 -13.97 9.83 15.48
CA ARG A 195 -13.41 11.06 14.89
C ARG A 195 -13.14 10.90 13.40
N ILE A 196 -12.55 9.78 12.98
CA ILE A 196 -12.28 9.49 11.57
C ILE A 196 -13.57 9.51 10.75
N ILE A 197 -14.64 8.88 11.24
CA ILE A 197 -15.94 8.87 10.57
C ILE A 197 -16.53 10.31 10.48
N LEU A 198 -16.45 11.09 11.53
CA LEU A 198 -16.92 12.48 11.54
C LEU A 198 -16.12 13.33 10.54
N TRP A 199 -14.81 13.30 10.63
CA TRP A 199 -13.93 14.04 9.68
C TRP A 199 -14.10 13.60 8.23
N GLY A 200 -14.37 12.31 7.99
CA GLY A 200 -14.69 11.82 6.66
C GLY A 200 -15.97 12.45 6.10
N ARG A 201 -17.02 12.57 6.91
CA ARG A 201 -18.27 13.25 6.52
C ARG A 201 -18.09 14.76 6.33
N GLU A 202 -17.40 15.42 7.25
CA GLU A 202 -17.11 16.86 7.14
C GLU A 202 -16.29 17.16 5.88
N ARG A 203 -15.28 16.34 5.58
CA ARG A 203 -14.49 16.46 4.35
C ARG A 203 -15.36 16.33 3.10
N GLN A 204 -16.29 15.37 3.08
CA GLN A 204 -17.20 15.20 1.94
C GLN A 204 -18.09 16.43 1.76
N ILE A 205 -18.74 16.90 2.81
CA ILE A 205 -19.60 18.09 2.77
C ILE A 205 -18.80 19.33 2.32
N PHE A 206 -17.56 19.47 2.84
CA PHE A 206 -16.70 20.59 2.44
C PHE A 206 -16.28 20.51 0.97
N GLN A 207 -15.96 19.32 0.46
CA GLN A 207 -15.62 19.12 -0.95
C GLN A 207 -16.78 19.44 -1.87
N ASP A 208 -18.00 19.00 -1.52
CA ASP A 208 -19.21 19.28 -2.30
C ASP A 208 -19.52 20.80 -2.31
N LYS A 209 -19.37 21.46 -1.16
CA LYS A 209 -19.55 22.92 -1.06
C LYS A 209 -18.52 23.67 -1.89
N LEU A 210 -17.25 23.32 -1.77
CA LEU A 210 -16.16 23.94 -2.53
C LEU A 210 -16.37 23.82 -4.03
N GLN A 211 -16.81 22.66 -4.52
CA GLN A 211 -17.12 22.47 -5.94
C GLN A 211 -18.28 23.34 -6.41
N ASN A 212 -19.35 23.45 -5.61
CA ASN A 212 -20.49 24.28 -5.94
C ASN A 212 -20.11 25.77 -5.94
N ASP A 213 -19.32 26.20 -4.98
CA ASP A 213 -18.85 27.59 -4.88
C ASP A 213 -17.92 27.96 -6.06
N VAL A 214 -16.99 27.07 -6.44
CA VAL A 214 -16.13 27.28 -7.62
C VAL A 214 -16.93 27.33 -8.92
N LYS A 215 -17.89 26.40 -9.10
CA LYS A 215 -18.77 26.42 -10.28
C LYS A 215 -19.66 27.68 -10.34
N GLY A 216 -20.23 28.08 -9.20
CA GLY A 216 -21.03 29.30 -9.09
C GLY A 216 -20.21 30.54 -9.39
N GLY A 217 -18.98 30.64 -8.88
CA GLY A 217 -18.05 31.71 -9.14
C GLY A 217 -17.67 31.81 -10.62
N LEU A 218 -17.35 30.68 -11.26
CA LEU A 218 -17.01 30.66 -12.70
C LEU A 218 -18.21 31.03 -13.58
N MET A 219 -19.45 30.58 -13.26
CA MET A 219 -20.63 30.93 -13.99
C MET A 219 -21.00 32.42 -13.85
N SER A 220 -20.84 32.98 -12.63
CA SER A 220 -21.08 34.41 -12.41
C SER A 220 -20.08 35.30 -13.15
N TYR A 221 -18.80 34.87 -13.22
CA TYR A 221 -17.79 35.57 -14.00
C TYR A 221 -18.08 35.56 -15.51
N LEU A 222 -18.51 34.42 -16.06
CA LEU A 222 -18.96 34.32 -17.45
C LEU A 222 -20.14 35.23 -17.75
N SER A 223 -21.10 35.37 -16.84
CA SER A 223 -22.26 36.26 -17.00
C SER A 223 -21.93 37.75 -16.91
N LEU A 224 -20.78 38.13 -16.35
CA LEU A 224 -20.26 39.50 -16.31
C LEU A 224 -19.50 39.90 -17.57
N LEU A 225 -19.08 38.92 -18.39
CA LEU A 225 -18.34 39.14 -19.64
C LEU A 225 -19.23 39.25 -20.88
N ILE A 226 -20.52 38.92 -20.75
CA ILE A 226 -21.57 39.05 -21.78
C ILE A 226 -22.40 40.28 -21.52
#